data_7d32d20e69b06138eed6779b441db49d
#
_entry.id   7d32d20e69b06138eed6779b441db49d
#
_cell.length_a   1.000
_cell.length_b   1.000
_cell.length_c   1.000
_cell.angle_alpha   90.00
_cell.angle_beta   90.00
_cell.angle_gamma   90.00
#
_symmetry.space_group_name_H-M   'P 1'
#
loop_
_entity.id
_entity.type
_entity.pdbx_description
1 polymer ?
#
loop_
_entity_poly.entity_id
_entity_poly.type
_entity_poly.pdbx_seq_one_letter_code
_entity_poly.pdbx_strand_id
1 'polypeptide(L)'
;MKKFGQLVVKARYVILIISILLLIPAAFGYVNTRVNYDLLYYLPDGIDTMTGQDIMLNDFGSGAFGLVLVDGMDDENTAKLKKEIEGVDHVKNVLWYDSFADLKIPKSMLPKDVYNAFNKDGSTIMMVIFDDTSSGDGTMSAIENIRTLTKHQCKVSGISAVVTDTKSLVESEMAIYVIIAVIISIIVLSILMDSWLIPLFFMLSIGMAIVYNLGSNVVMGEISYLTKALAAVLQLAVTMDYSIFLWHSYEEQKKVIPNDNNKAMANAITATVSSIVGSSITTVAGFIALCFMTFTLGLDMGVVMAKGVVFGVIACVTVLPAMVLIFDKALAKTKHKPLIPDFKKLPKFITKHYPVFIIIFLLLVFPAYYGQKNTNVYYDLTLSLPKSLEVLNLRI
;
A
#
# COMPACT_ATOMS: atom_id res chain seq x y z
N MET A 1 -17.16 -7.49 -30.80
CA MET A 1 -17.53 -6.42 -29.89
C MET A 1 -19.04 -6.32 -29.65
N LYS A 2 -19.92 -6.18 -30.65
CA LYS A 2 -21.40 -6.11 -30.45
C LYS A 2 -21.98 -7.29 -29.67
N LYS A 3 -21.55 -8.53 -29.97
CA LYS A 3 -22.00 -9.74 -29.26
C LYS A 3 -21.60 -9.72 -27.77
N PHE A 4 -20.45 -9.15 -27.42
CA PHE A 4 -20.01 -9.02 -26.03
C PHE A 4 -20.90 -8.07 -25.21
N GLY A 5 -21.15 -6.86 -25.72
CA GLY A 5 -22.07 -5.93 -25.05
C GLY A 5 -23.48 -6.51 -24.83
N GLN A 6 -24.00 -7.22 -25.86
CA GLN A 6 -25.30 -7.91 -25.73
C GLN A 6 -25.27 -9.03 -24.68
N LEU A 7 -24.17 -9.79 -24.60
CA LEU A 7 -24.01 -10.87 -23.62
C LEU A 7 -24.00 -10.30 -22.20
N VAL A 8 -23.22 -9.24 -21.95
CA VAL A 8 -23.16 -8.57 -20.63
C VAL A 8 -24.55 -8.10 -20.20
N VAL A 9 -25.28 -7.44 -21.07
CA VAL A 9 -26.62 -6.96 -20.78
C VAL A 9 -27.59 -8.11 -20.49
N LYS A 10 -27.55 -9.19 -21.28
CA LYS A 10 -28.41 -10.36 -21.08
C LYS A 10 -28.10 -11.10 -19.78
N ALA A 11 -26.81 -11.22 -19.45
CA ALA A 11 -26.31 -11.97 -18.30
C ALA A 11 -26.19 -11.12 -17.02
N ARG A 12 -26.70 -9.87 -16.97
CA ARG A 12 -26.47 -8.90 -15.89
C ARG A 12 -26.72 -9.45 -14.47
N TYR A 13 -27.79 -10.21 -14.26
CA TYR A 13 -28.10 -10.80 -12.94
C TYR A 13 -27.07 -11.87 -12.57
N VAL A 14 -26.69 -12.73 -13.52
CA VAL A 14 -25.69 -13.77 -13.34
C VAL A 14 -24.32 -13.16 -13.02
N ILE A 15 -23.94 -12.12 -13.79
CA ILE A 15 -22.69 -11.39 -13.57
C ILE A 15 -22.64 -10.84 -12.13
N LEU A 16 -23.69 -10.14 -11.69
CA LEU A 16 -23.71 -9.55 -10.36
C LEU A 16 -23.69 -10.63 -9.26
N ILE A 17 -24.44 -11.72 -9.41
CA ILE A 17 -24.45 -12.82 -8.43
C ILE A 17 -23.05 -13.47 -8.37
N ILE A 18 -22.45 -13.80 -9.50
CA ILE A 18 -21.09 -14.38 -9.55
C ILE A 18 -20.08 -13.43 -8.94
N SER A 19 -20.16 -12.13 -9.24
CA SER A 19 -19.25 -11.14 -8.66
C SER A 19 -19.36 -11.08 -7.14
N ILE A 20 -20.59 -11.12 -6.58
CA ILE A 20 -20.77 -11.17 -5.14
C ILE A 20 -20.24 -12.47 -4.53
N LEU A 21 -20.49 -13.61 -5.17
CA LEU A 21 -19.99 -14.91 -4.69
C LEU A 21 -18.46 -14.99 -4.71
N LEU A 22 -17.80 -14.39 -5.71
CA LEU A 22 -16.35 -14.34 -5.80
C LEU A 22 -15.69 -13.46 -4.72
N LEU A 23 -16.44 -12.60 -4.04
CA LEU A 23 -15.92 -11.85 -2.88
C LEU A 23 -15.55 -12.78 -1.73
N ILE A 24 -16.24 -13.93 -1.58
CA ILE A 24 -15.98 -14.88 -0.48
C ILE A 24 -14.56 -15.46 -0.58
N PRO A 25 -14.15 -16.14 -1.67
CA PRO A 25 -12.79 -16.65 -1.80
C PRO A 25 -11.76 -15.52 -1.86
N ALA A 26 -12.09 -14.34 -2.41
CA ALA A 26 -11.21 -13.21 -2.43
C ALA A 26 -10.96 -12.64 -1.02
N ALA A 27 -11.99 -12.54 -0.17
CA ALA A 27 -11.84 -12.12 1.22
C ALA A 27 -10.99 -13.14 2.01
N PHE A 28 -11.22 -14.43 1.80
CA PHE A 28 -10.39 -15.48 2.41
C PHE A 28 -8.92 -15.35 1.98
N GLY A 29 -8.65 -15.16 0.68
CA GLY A 29 -7.31 -14.96 0.17
C GLY A 29 -6.65 -13.69 0.72
N TYR A 30 -7.41 -12.60 0.87
CA TYR A 30 -6.91 -11.34 1.46
C TYR A 30 -6.40 -11.53 2.90
N VAL A 31 -7.16 -12.27 3.73
CA VAL A 31 -6.79 -12.53 5.13
C VAL A 31 -5.57 -13.45 5.23
N ASN A 32 -5.42 -14.40 4.29
CA ASN A 32 -4.33 -15.38 4.31
C ASN A 32 -3.08 -14.92 3.52
N THR A 33 -3.09 -13.76 2.88
CA THR A 33 -1.90 -13.20 2.24
C THR A 33 -1.02 -12.53 3.30
N ARG A 34 0.21 -13.01 3.49
CA ARG A 34 1.18 -12.39 4.38
C ARG A 34 1.62 -11.03 3.82
N VAL A 35 1.83 -10.06 4.71
CA VAL A 35 2.35 -8.74 4.35
C VAL A 35 3.75 -8.60 4.95
N ASN A 36 4.73 -8.36 4.09
CA ASN A 36 6.12 -8.14 4.50
C ASN A 36 6.38 -6.63 4.67
N TYR A 37 6.87 -6.25 5.85
CA TYR A 37 7.14 -4.85 6.22
C TYR A 37 8.63 -4.50 6.13
N ASP A 38 9.51 -5.48 5.83
CA ASP A 38 10.94 -5.27 5.64
C ASP A 38 11.25 -5.01 4.17
N LEU A 39 11.68 -3.81 3.84
CA LEU A 39 12.10 -3.46 2.48
C LEU A 39 13.45 -4.06 2.11
N LEU A 40 14.29 -4.40 3.09
CA LEU A 40 15.59 -5.02 2.84
C LEU A 40 15.43 -6.44 2.30
N TYR A 41 14.34 -7.13 2.66
CA TYR A 41 13.97 -8.44 2.14
C TYR A 41 13.88 -8.48 0.60
N TYR A 42 13.56 -7.35 -0.04
CA TYR A 42 13.43 -7.25 -1.50
C TYR A 42 14.74 -6.93 -2.23
N LEU A 43 15.86 -6.87 -1.50
CA LEU A 43 17.17 -6.71 -2.13
C LEU A 43 17.52 -7.97 -2.94
N PRO A 44 18.29 -7.82 -4.05
CA PRO A 44 18.69 -8.95 -4.88
C PRO A 44 19.48 -9.98 -4.10
N ASP A 45 19.24 -11.26 -4.39
CA ASP A 45 20.08 -12.35 -3.88
C ASP A 45 21.53 -12.17 -4.35
N GLY A 46 22.49 -12.58 -3.51
CA GLY A 46 23.91 -12.60 -3.84
C GLY A 46 24.65 -11.28 -3.61
N ILE A 47 24.02 -10.22 -3.09
CA ILE A 47 24.75 -9.09 -2.52
C ILE A 47 25.30 -9.48 -1.14
N ASP A 48 26.45 -8.91 -0.78
CA ASP A 48 27.18 -9.25 0.46
C ASP A 48 26.30 -9.11 1.72
N THR A 49 25.43 -8.11 1.76
CA THR A 49 24.49 -7.89 2.87
C THR A 49 23.52 -9.05 3.05
N MET A 50 22.91 -9.55 1.97
CA MET A 50 21.96 -10.66 2.04
C MET A 50 22.66 -11.97 2.37
N THR A 51 23.80 -12.22 1.74
CA THR A 51 24.66 -13.39 2.05
C THR A 51 25.08 -13.38 3.52
N GLY A 52 25.46 -12.21 4.05
CA GLY A 52 25.81 -12.06 5.46
C GLY A 52 24.63 -12.31 6.40
N GLN A 53 23.44 -11.85 6.04
CA GLN A 53 22.21 -12.10 6.82
C GLN A 53 21.85 -13.59 6.84
N ASP A 54 21.96 -14.29 5.71
CA ASP A 54 21.70 -15.73 5.62
C ASP A 54 22.68 -16.53 6.48
N ILE A 55 23.96 -16.19 6.47
CA ILE A 55 24.98 -16.81 7.34
C ILE A 55 24.63 -16.55 8.82
N MET A 56 24.27 -15.31 9.17
CA MET A 56 23.90 -14.97 10.56
C MET A 56 22.71 -15.78 11.03
N LEU A 57 21.70 -15.94 10.20
CA LEU A 57 20.48 -16.69 10.54
C LEU A 57 20.74 -18.21 10.58
N ASN A 58 21.34 -18.78 9.52
CA ASN A 58 21.43 -20.22 9.33
C ASN A 58 22.58 -20.85 10.14
N ASP A 59 23.75 -20.19 10.18
CA ASP A 59 24.95 -20.75 10.83
C ASP A 59 25.05 -20.31 12.29
N PHE A 60 24.70 -19.05 12.60
CA PHE A 60 24.74 -18.51 13.96
C PHE A 60 23.38 -18.53 14.66
N GLY A 61 22.29 -18.80 13.95
CA GLY A 61 20.92 -18.78 14.46
C GLY A 61 20.53 -17.42 15.04
N SER A 62 21.06 -16.32 14.52
CA SER A 62 20.86 -14.94 14.97
C SER A 62 20.34 -14.15 13.79
N GLY A 63 18.98 -14.04 13.71
CA GLY A 63 18.33 -13.45 12.53
C GLY A 63 18.21 -11.94 12.60
N ALA A 64 17.99 -11.40 13.77
CA ALA A 64 17.77 -9.98 13.96
C ALA A 64 18.28 -9.50 15.32
N PHE A 65 18.43 -8.18 15.46
CA PHE A 65 18.76 -7.58 16.75
C PHE A 65 17.96 -6.29 16.97
N GLY A 66 17.74 -5.98 18.25
CA GLY A 66 17.16 -4.74 18.72
C GLY A 66 17.99 -4.14 19.85
N LEU A 67 17.75 -2.86 20.14
CA LEU A 67 18.38 -2.15 21.25
C LEU A 67 17.28 -1.73 22.24
N VAL A 68 17.50 -2.06 23.50
CA VAL A 68 16.63 -1.60 24.60
C VAL A 68 17.37 -0.57 25.40
N LEU A 69 16.89 0.69 25.35
CA LEU A 69 17.40 1.78 26.17
C LEU A 69 16.65 1.80 27.49
N VAL A 70 17.41 1.70 28.59
CA VAL A 70 16.93 1.78 29.97
C VAL A 70 17.44 3.07 30.59
N ASP A 71 16.54 3.90 31.08
CA ASP A 71 16.86 5.21 31.62
C ASP A 71 16.61 5.25 33.14
N GLY A 72 17.58 5.78 33.89
CA GLY A 72 17.45 6.02 35.32
C GLY A 72 17.26 4.79 36.24
N MET A 73 17.58 3.57 35.74
CA MET A 73 17.49 2.33 36.53
C MET A 73 18.88 1.93 37.07
N ASP A 74 18.90 1.41 38.30
CA ASP A 74 20.13 0.86 38.87
C ASP A 74 20.52 -0.50 38.23
N ASP A 75 21.79 -0.87 38.43
CA ASP A 75 22.35 -2.08 37.78
C ASP A 75 21.66 -3.38 38.24
N GLU A 76 21.19 -3.44 39.52
CA GLU A 76 20.52 -4.65 40.03
C GLU A 76 19.15 -4.85 39.39
N ASN A 77 18.37 -3.79 39.26
CA ASN A 77 17.07 -3.82 38.61
C ASN A 77 17.22 -4.00 37.09
N THR A 78 18.26 -3.39 36.49
CA THR A 78 18.60 -3.60 35.07
C THR A 78 18.97 -5.04 34.79
N ALA A 79 19.72 -5.71 35.68
CA ALA A 79 20.06 -7.14 35.53
C ALA A 79 18.82 -8.05 35.70
N LYS A 80 17.87 -7.68 36.57
CA LYS A 80 16.57 -8.40 36.66
C LYS A 80 15.78 -8.24 35.38
N LEU A 81 15.65 -7.01 34.86
CA LEU A 81 14.98 -6.72 33.60
C LEU A 81 15.61 -7.49 32.43
N LYS A 82 16.93 -7.56 32.33
CA LYS A 82 17.64 -8.38 31.36
C LYS A 82 17.16 -9.81 31.37
N LYS A 83 17.06 -10.46 32.53
CA LYS A 83 16.59 -11.84 32.68
C LYS A 83 15.11 -11.99 32.28
N GLU A 84 14.29 -11.00 32.57
CA GLU A 84 12.88 -10.99 32.16
C GLU A 84 12.77 -10.90 30.63
N ILE A 85 13.60 -10.07 29.98
CA ILE A 85 13.67 -9.97 28.49
C ILE A 85 14.20 -11.26 27.89
N GLU A 86 15.23 -11.91 28.50
CA GLU A 86 15.73 -13.22 28.07
C GLU A 86 14.67 -14.33 28.11
N GLY A 87 13.67 -14.19 28.95
CA GLY A 87 12.52 -15.11 29.06
C GLY A 87 11.41 -14.88 28.03
N VAL A 88 11.50 -13.84 27.20
CA VAL A 88 10.52 -13.57 26.17
C VAL A 88 10.71 -14.54 24.99
N ASP A 89 9.62 -15.11 24.48
CA ASP A 89 9.66 -15.99 23.32
C ASP A 89 10.31 -15.30 22.12
N HIS A 90 11.11 -16.02 21.34
CA HIS A 90 11.91 -15.54 20.21
C HIS A 90 13.08 -14.61 20.59
N VAL A 91 13.34 -14.37 21.86
CA VAL A 91 14.59 -13.76 22.32
C VAL A 91 15.63 -14.88 22.52
N LYS A 92 16.72 -14.82 21.75
CA LYS A 92 17.81 -15.79 21.83
C LYS A 92 18.79 -15.44 22.93
N ASN A 93 19.15 -14.16 23.02
CA ASN A 93 20.14 -13.67 23.99
C ASN A 93 19.99 -12.17 24.20
N VAL A 94 20.41 -11.70 25.38
CA VAL A 94 20.50 -10.27 25.70
C VAL A 94 21.91 -9.93 26.12
N LEU A 95 22.58 -9.08 25.36
CA LEU A 95 23.93 -8.62 25.65
C LEU A 95 23.87 -7.26 26.37
N TRP A 96 24.51 -7.19 27.48
CA TRP A 96 24.72 -5.98 28.28
C TRP A 96 26.17 -5.99 28.79
N TYR A 97 26.63 -4.93 29.45
CA TYR A 97 28.02 -4.91 29.92
C TYR A 97 28.34 -6.02 30.94
N ASP A 98 27.33 -6.56 31.66
CA ASP A 98 27.48 -7.72 32.54
C ASP A 98 27.89 -9.02 31.83
N SER A 99 27.66 -9.08 30.52
CA SER A 99 28.10 -10.20 29.67
C SER A 99 29.63 -10.21 29.47
N PHE A 100 30.29 -9.10 29.76
CA PHE A 100 31.72 -8.89 29.57
C PHE A 100 32.48 -8.65 30.88
N ALA A 101 31.78 -8.25 31.95
CA ALA A 101 32.35 -7.90 33.25
C ALA A 101 31.40 -8.22 34.39
N ASP A 102 31.89 -8.79 35.50
CA ASP A 102 31.07 -9.06 36.68
C ASP A 102 30.56 -7.74 37.30
N LEU A 103 29.25 -7.66 37.58
CA LEU A 103 28.61 -6.51 38.25
C LEU A 103 29.19 -6.18 39.64
N LYS A 104 29.89 -7.16 40.25
CA LYS A 104 30.55 -6.94 41.56
C LYS A 104 31.85 -6.15 41.42
N ILE A 105 32.39 -6.00 40.21
CA ILE A 105 33.60 -5.21 39.98
C ILE A 105 33.22 -3.72 40.04
N PRO A 106 33.91 -2.91 40.86
CA PRO A 106 33.68 -1.48 40.90
C PRO A 106 33.79 -0.84 39.49
N LYS A 107 32.82 0.00 39.11
CA LYS A 107 32.78 0.65 37.79
C LYS A 107 34.08 1.36 37.40
N SER A 108 34.83 1.86 38.41
CA SER A 108 36.14 2.51 38.23
C SER A 108 37.25 1.56 37.75
N MET A 109 37.10 0.25 37.90
CA MET A 109 38.03 -0.77 37.49
C MET A 109 37.68 -1.37 36.14
N LEU A 110 36.52 -1.08 35.58
CA LEU A 110 36.13 -1.56 34.27
C LEU A 110 36.88 -0.80 33.14
N PRO A 111 37.23 -1.46 32.03
CA PRO A 111 37.71 -0.76 30.84
C PRO A 111 36.70 0.29 30.41
N LYS A 112 37.12 1.54 30.35
CA LYS A 112 36.20 2.67 30.03
C LYS A 112 35.49 2.47 28.70
N ASP A 113 36.17 1.90 27.73
CA ASP A 113 35.62 1.64 26.39
C ASP A 113 34.42 0.66 26.45
N VAL A 114 34.55 -0.41 27.25
CA VAL A 114 33.46 -1.39 27.45
C VAL A 114 32.30 -0.78 28.21
N TYR A 115 32.58 -0.08 29.31
CA TYR A 115 31.52 0.56 30.11
C TYR A 115 30.78 1.63 29.32
N ASN A 116 31.50 2.52 28.63
CA ASN A 116 30.94 3.63 27.88
C ASN A 116 30.21 3.17 26.60
N ALA A 117 30.52 1.97 26.07
CA ALA A 117 29.76 1.42 24.95
C ALA A 117 28.30 1.10 25.30
N PHE A 118 28.02 0.80 26.58
CA PHE A 118 26.69 0.45 27.05
C PHE A 118 26.04 1.53 27.92
N ASN A 119 26.82 2.46 28.46
CA ASN A 119 26.30 3.42 29.45
C ASN A 119 26.70 4.86 29.13
N LYS A 120 25.73 5.78 29.20
CA LYS A 120 25.92 7.22 28.99
C LYS A 120 24.86 8.01 29.76
N ASP A 121 25.28 9.04 30.49
CA ASP A 121 24.41 10.03 31.14
C ASP A 121 23.28 9.46 32.00
N GLY A 122 23.54 8.33 32.71
CA GLY A 122 22.57 7.66 33.56
C GLY A 122 21.65 6.68 32.84
N SER A 123 21.82 6.54 31.54
CA SER A 123 21.08 5.56 30.70
C SER A 123 21.99 4.39 30.34
N THR A 124 21.41 3.21 30.13
CA THR A 124 22.12 2.02 29.68
C THR A 124 21.42 1.38 28.48
N ILE A 125 22.17 0.70 27.63
CA ILE A 125 21.67 0.02 26.43
C ILE A 125 21.91 -1.48 26.57
N MET A 126 20.88 -2.28 26.26
CA MET A 126 20.97 -3.72 26.05
C MET A 126 20.80 -4.04 24.57
N MET A 127 21.56 -4.96 24.03
CA MET A 127 21.35 -5.52 22.70
C MET A 127 20.59 -6.83 22.85
N VAL A 128 19.41 -6.90 22.26
CA VAL A 128 18.57 -8.10 22.21
C VAL A 128 18.76 -8.78 20.87
N ILE A 129 19.09 -10.06 20.88
CA ILE A 129 19.27 -10.89 19.70
C ILE A 129 18.06 -11.81 19.59
N PHE A 130 17.44 -11.82 18.40
CA PHE A 130 16.27 -12.64 18.09
C PHE A 130 16.66 -13.87 17.25
N ASP A 131 15.84 -14.91 17.32
CA ASP A 131 16.00 -16.17 16.59
C ASP A 131 15.34 -16.18 15.21
N ASP A 132 14.60 -15.10 14.86
CA ASP A 132 13.89 -14.93 13.61
C ASP A 132 14.40 -13.67 12.87
N THR A 133 13.97 -13.46 11.63
CA THR A 133 14.36 -12.31 10.80
C THR A 133 13.78 -10.99 11.33
N SER A 134 14.28 -9.85 10.84
CA SER A 134 13.82 -8.51 11.26
C SER A 134 12.32 -8.27 11.03
N SER A 135 11.74 -8.90 10.00
CA SER A 135 10.32 -8.87 9.67
C SER A 135 9.58 -10.16 10.04
N GLY A 136 10.24 -11.07 10.74
CA GLY A 136 9.63 -12.30 11.23
C GLY A 136 8.55 -12.03 12.27
N ASP A 137 7.47 -12.79 12.23
CA ASP A 137 6.37 -12.64 13.19
C ASP A 137 6.83 -12.87 14.63
N GLY A 138 7.82 -13.77 14.81
CA GLY A 138 8.46 -14.02 16.09
C GLY A 138 9.17 -12.79 16.64
N THR A 139 10.04 -12.17 15.84
CA THR A 139 10.76 -10.93 16.23
C THR A 139 9.81 -9.79 16.55
N MET A 140 8.80 -9.54 15.70
CA MET A 140 7.83 -8.48 15.93
C MET A 140 7.02 -8.71 17.21
N SER A 141 6.59 -9.95 17.46
CA SER A 141 5.89 -10.33 18.69
C SER A 141 6.76 -10.18 19.93
N ALA A 142 8.04 -10.58 19.85
CA ALA A 142 9.01 -10.38 20.94
C ALA A 142 9.20 -8.90 21.31
N ILE A 143 9.30 -8.02 20.30
CA ILE A 143 9.43 -6.57 20.53
C ILE A 143 8.19 -6.01 21.23
N GLU A 144 6.98 -6.38 20.82
CA GLU A 144 5.74 -5.96 21.48
C GLU A 144 5.63 -6.49 22.91
N ASN A 145 6.05 -7.75 23.14
CA ASN A 145 6.09 -8.35 24.47
C ASN A 145 7.11 -7.64 25.38
N ILE A 146 8.29 -7.29 24.86
CA ILE A 146 9.29 -6.51 25.61
C ILE A 146 8.72 -5.15 26.00
N ARG A 147 8.05 -4.43 25.10
CA ARG A 147 7.41 -3.15 25.38
C ARG A 147 6.33 -3.27 26.47
N THR A 148 5.52 -4.32 26.39
CA THR A 148 4.46 -4.61 27.36
C THR A 148 5.07 -4.94 28.73
N LEU A 149 6.10 -5.79 28.77
CA LEU A 149 6.83 -6.19 29.98
C LEU A 149 7.45 -4.98 30.67
N THR A 150 8.07 -4.08 29.91
CA THR A 150 8.68 -2.84 30.42
C THR A 150 7.63 -1.75 30.70
N LYS A 151 6.34 -1.98 30.44
CA LYS A 151 5.26 -0.99 30.56
C LYS A 151 5.57 0.32 29.82
N HIS A 152 6.25 0.23 28.70
CA HIS A 152 6.73 1.36 27.90
C HIS A 152 7.67 2.33 28.64
N GLN A 153 8.29 1.88 29.74
CA GLN A 153 9.28 2.68 30.48
C GLN A 153 10.67 2.62 29.85
N CYS A 154 10.96 1.52 29.11
CA CYS A 154 12.17 1.38 28.32
C CYS A 154 11.83 1.63 26.84
N LYS A 155 12.79 2.16 26.10
CA LYS A 155 12.61 2.41 24.66
C LYS A 155 13.28 1.30 23.87
N VAL A 156 12.51 0.68 22.96
CA VAL A 156 13.02 -0.36 22.06
C VAL A 156 13.31 0.25 20.69
N SER A 157 14.52 0.09 20.19
CA SER A 157 14.99 0.64 18.92
C SER A 157 15.78 -0.40 18.11
N GLY A 158 16.27 0.01 16.95
CA GLY A 158 16.96 -0.84 15.97
C GLY A 158 16.05 -1.18 14.79
N ILE A 159 16.63 -1.80 13.76
CA ILE A 159 15.92 -2.13 12.50
C ILE A 159 14.65 -2.92 12.76
N SER A 160 14.70 -3.94 13.62
CA SER A 160 13.53 -4.78 13.90
C SER A 160 12.39 -4.00 14.58
N ALA A 161 12.72 -3.05 15.47
CA ALA A 161 11.72 -2.17 16.08
C ALA A 161 11.14 -1.19 15.07
N VAL A 162 11.95 -0.67 14.13
CA VAL A 162 11.47 0.17 13.02
C VAL A 162 10.47 -0.60 12.14
N VAL A 163 10.75 -1.85 11.82
CA VAL A 163 9.84 -2.71 11.02
C VAL A 163 8.53 -2.95 11.78
N THR A 164 8.59 -3.24 13.09
CA THR A 164 7.42 -3.43 13.95
C THR A 164 6.55 -2.16 14.02
N ASP A 165 7.18 -1.00 14.23
CA ASP A 165 6.48 0.29 14.27
C ASP A 165 5.88 0.65 12.91
N THR A 166 6.58 0.35 11.82
CA THR A 166 6.07 0.55 10.45
C THR A 166 4.82 -0.30 10.22
N LYS A 167 4.81 -1.56 10.67
CA LYS A 167 3.63 -2.43 10.61
C LYS A 167 2.45 -1.81 11.33
N SER A 168 2.62 -1.47 12.60
CA SER A 168 1.58 -0.88 13.44
C SER A 168 1.01 0.42 12.85
N LEU A 169 1.90 1.29 12.33
CA LEU A 169 1.52 2.53 11.68
C LEU A 169 0.71 2.28 10.40
N VAL A 170 1.21 1.43 9.50
CA VAL A 170 0.53 1.12 8.24
C VAL A 170 -0.83 0.47 8.49
N GLU A 171 -0.92 -0.49 9.42
CA GLU A 171 -2.18 -1.16 9.73
C GLU A 171 -3.23 -0.20 10.31
N SER A 172 -2.82 0.75 11.15
CA SER A 172 -3.73 1.74 11.74
C SER A 172 -4.16 2.82 10.76
N GLU A 173 -3.28 3.27 9.88
CA GLU A 173 -3.53 4.43 9.01
C GLU A 173 -4.12 4.05 7.65
N MET A 174 -3.73 2.91 7.07
CA MET A 174 -4.11 2.54 5.70
C MET A 174 -5.63 2.53 5.50
N ALA A 175 -6.39 1.96 6.44
CA ALA A 175 -7.85 1.92 6.35
C ALA A 175 -8.47 3.33 6.35
N ILE A 176 -7.93 4.24 7.16
CA ILE A 176 -8.41 5.61 7.28
C ILE A 176 -8.18 6.37 5.97
N TYR A 177 -6.98 6.28 5.39
CA TYR A 177 -6.68 6.97 4.13
C TYR A 177 -7.47 6.43 2.94
N VAL A 178 -7.71 5.12 2.88
CA VAL A 178 -8.58 4.52 1.84
C VAL A 178 -10.01 5.03 1.97
N ILE A 179 -10.56 5.10 3.19
CA ILE A 179 -11.91 5.64 3.43
C ILE A 179 -11.98 7.12 3.03
N ILE A 180 -10.99 7.93 3.39
CA ILE A 180 -10.94 9.35 3.00
C ILE A 180 -10.89 9.48 1.47
N ALA A 181 -10.06 8.68 0.80
CA ALA A 181 -9.97 8.69 -0.67
C ALA A 181 -11.31 8.33 -1.33
N VAL A 182 -12.02 7.34 -0.82
CA VAL A 182 -13.35 6.94 -1.29
C VAL A 182 -14.37 8.05 -1.07
N ILE A 183 -14.40 8.69 0.11
CA ILE A 183 -15.32 9.80 0.40
C ILE A 183 -15.06 10.99 -0.52
N ILE A 184 -13.81 11.40 -0.67
CA ILE A 184 -13.43 12.50 -1.57
C ILE A 184 -13.84 12.16 -3.01
N SER A 185 -13.59 10.94 -3.46
CA SER A 185 -13.96 10.47 -4.80
C SER A 185 -15.46 10.52 -5.02
N ILE A 186 -16.27 10.07 -4.04
CA ILE A 186 -17.73 10.15 -4.10
C ILE A 186 -18.18 11.60 -4.20
N ILE A 187 -17.64 12.50 -3.40
CA ILE A 187 -17.99 13.93 -3.42
C ILE A 187 -17.66 14.53 -4.79
N VAL A 188 -16.45 14.36 -5.29
CA VAL A 188 -16.00 14.90 -6.58
C VAL A 188 -16.86 14.36 -7.72
N LEU A 189 -17.08 13.04 -7.75
CA LEU A 189 -17.90 12.41 -8.78
C LEU A 189 -19.39 12.86 -8.69
N SER A 190 -19.92 13.07 -7.49
CA SER A 190 -21.29 13.58 -7.32
C SER A 190 -21.48 14.99 -7.86
N ILE A 191 -20.40 15.80 -7.85
CA ILE A 191 -20.39 17.14 -8.46
C ILE A 191 -20.33 17.06 -9.99
N LEU A 192 -19.58 16.07 -10.52
CA LEU A 192 -19.31 15.90 -11.95
C LEU A 192 -20.43 15.15 -12.69
N MET A 193 -21.05 14.16 -12.02
CA MET A 193 -22.06 13.28 -12.62
C MET A 193 -23.48 13.90 -12.49
N ASP A 194 -24.42 13.30 -13.17
CA ASP A 194 -25.83 13.71 -13.20
C ASP A 194 -26.75 12.89 -12.27
N SER A 195 -26.17 12.08 -11.38
CA SER A 195 -26.90 11.28 -10.40
C SER A 195 -26.03 11.01 -9.16
N TRP A 196 -26.60 11.14 -7.96
CA TRP A 196 -25.94 10.85 -6.68
C TRP A 196 -25.59 9.35 -6.49
N LEU A 197 -26.29 8.47 -7.19
CA LEU A 197 -26.11 7.02 -7.04
C LEU A 197 -25.00 6.46 -7.92
N ILE A 198 -24.64 7.12 -9.02
CA ILE A 198 -23.61 6.66 -9.96
C ILE A 198 -22.22 6.57 -9.30
N PRO A 199 -21.75 7.59 -8.55
CA PRO A 199 -20.50 7.50 -7.83
C PRO A 199 -20.42 6.29 -6.90
N LEU A 200 -21.52 5.95 -6.24
CA LEU A 200 -21.59 4.78 -5.35
C LEU A 200 -21.41 3.47 -6.14
N PHE A 201 -22.02 3.34 -7.33
CA PHE A 201 -21.84 2.15 -8.17
C PHE A 201 -20.42 2.05 -8.73
N PHE A 202 -19.78 3.17 -9.06
CA PHE A 202 -18.37 3.17 -9.42
C PHE A 202 -17.52 2.64 -8.28
N MET A 203 -17.70 3.19 -7.07
CA MET A 203 -16.96 2.76 -5.89
C MET A 203 -17.20 1.29 -5.54
N LEU A 204 -18.45 0.80 -5.64
CA LEU A 204 -18.74 -0.62 -5.40
C LEU A 204 -18.09 -1.52 -6.43
N SER A 205 -18.16 -1.18 -7.71
CA SER A 205 -17.53 -1.97 -8.78
C SER A 205 -16.01 -2.01 -8.66
N ILE A 206 -15.39 -0.86 -8.38
CA ILE A 206 -13.94 -0.74 -8.17
C ILE A 206 -13.53 -1.44 -6.87
N GLY A 207 -14.32 -1.27 -5.80
CA GLY A 207 -14.08 -1.95 -4.52
C GLY A 207 -14.06 -3.48 -4.67
N MET A 208 -15.01 -4.06 -5.43
CA MET A 208 -14.98 -5.49 -5.76
C MET A 208 -13.69 -5.87 -6.49
N ALA A 209 -13.27 -5.08 -7.48
CA ALA A 209 -12.04 -5.34 -8.22
C ALA A 209 -10.78 -5.26 -7.33
N ILE A 210 -10.74 -4.31 -6.37
CA ILE A 210 -9.66 -4.20 -5.38
C ILE A 210 -9.62 -5.45 -4.50
N VAL A 211 -10.78 -5.91 -4.00
CA VAL A 211 -10.85 -7.11 -3.17
C VAL A 211 -10.38 -8.35 -3.95
N TYR A 212 -10.76 -8.49 -5.23
CA TYR A 212 -10.28 -9.60 -6.08
C TYR A 212 -8.76 -9.52 -6.30
N ASN A 213 -8.23 -8.32 -6.53
CA ASN A 213 -6.82 -8.13 -6.71
C ASN A 213 -6.04 -8.50 -5.44
N LEU A 214 -6.41 -7.93 -4.31
CA LEU A 214 -5.72 -8.19 -3.04
C LEU A 214 -5.91 -9.64 -2.58
N GLY A 215 -7.11 -10.21 -2.74
CA GLY A 215 -7.39 -11.60 -2.35
C GLY A 215 -6.66 -12.64 -3.20
N SER A 216 -6.46 -12.36 -4.50
CA SER A 216 -5.71 -13.29 -5.36
C SER A 216 -4.19 -13.29 -5.10
N ASN A 217 -3.67 -12.40 -4.24
CA ASN A 217 -2.26 -12.41 -3.85
C ASN A 217 -1.88 -13.61 -2.96
N VAL A 218 -2.83 -14.33 -2.40
CA VAL A 218 -2.57 -15.57 -1.66
C VAL A 218 -1.75 -16.59 -2.48
N VAL A 219 -1.87 -16.56 -3.81
CA VAL A 219 -1.08 -17.41 -4.71
C VAL A 219 0.41 -17.03 -4.71
N MET A 220 0.73 -15.78 -4.38
CA MET A 220 2.11 -15.28 -4.26
C MET A 220 2.71 -15.58 -2.88
N GLY A 221 1.89 -15.97 -1.89
CA GLY A 221 2.28 -16.21 -0.52
C GLY A 221 2.37 -14.94 0.31
N GLU A 222 3.19 -14.00 -0.13
CA GLU A 222 3.36 -12.70 0.54
C GLU A 222 3.47 -11.54 -0.45
N ILE A 223 3.20 -10.33 0.04
CA ILE A 223 3.37 -9.08 -0.70
C ILE A 223 3.96 -8.00 0.23
N SER A 224 4.65 -7.02 -0.34
CA SER A 224 5.12 -5.85 0.41
C SER A 224 3.95 -5.00 0.93
N TYR A 225 4.15 -4.39 2.10
CA TYR A 225 3.20 -3.40 2.62
C TYR A 225 3.03 -2.20 1.67
N LEU A 226 4.09 -1.80 0.97
CA LEU A 226 4.01 -0.75 -0.06
C LEU A 226 3.11 -1.18 -1.21
N THR A 227 3.26 -2.40 -1.69
CA THR A 227 2.40 -2.97 -2.74
C THR A 227 0.95 -3.01 -2.29
N LYS A 228 0.68 -3.45 -1.06
CA LYS A 228 -0.68 -3.50 -0.49
C LYS A 228 -1.32 -2.12 -0.43
N ALA A 229 -0.59 -1.13 0.08
CA ALA A 229 -1.09 0.24 0.22
C ALA A 229 -1.34 0.91 -1.14
N LEU A 230 -0.37 0.81 -2.05
CA LEU A 230 -0.46 1.42 -3.37
C LEU A 230 -1.48 0.72 -4.27
N ALA A 231 -1.63 -0.61 -4.17
CA ALA A 231 -2.57 -1.36 -5.00
C ALA A 231 -4.00 -0.83 -4.87
N ALA A 232 -4.49 -0.58 -3.66
CA ALA A 232 -5.84 -0.07 -3.44
C ALA A 232 -6.03 1.34 -4.03
N VAL A 233 -5.10 2.26 -3.75
CA VAL A 233 -5.21 3.68 -4.15
C VAL A 233 -5.00 3.84 -5.65
N LEU A 234 -3.97 3.21 -6.24
CA LEU A 234 -3.70 3.31 -7.67
C LEU A 234 -4.78 2.61 -8.50
N GLN A 235 -5.28 1.46 -8.05
CA GLN A 235 -6.36 0.78 -8.74
C GLN A 235 -7.64 1.64 -8.73
N LEU A 236 -7.96 2.29 -7.61
CA LEU A 236 -9.07 3.24 -7.53
C LEU A 236 -8.91 4.35 -8.59
N ALA A 237 -7.75 5.01 -8.62
CA ALA A 237 -7.48 6.11 -9.52
C ALA A 237 -7.57 5.69 -11.01
N VAL A 238 -6.88 4.63 -11.40
CA VAL A 238 -6.79 4.18 -12.80
C VAL A 238 -8.15 3.64 -13.31
N THR A 239 -8.89 2.91 -12.47
CA THR A 239 -10.15 2.28 -12.91
C THR A 239 -11.34 3.25 -12.93
N MET A 240 -11.26 4.33 -12.17
CA MET A 240 -12.30 5.35 -12.13
C MET A 240 -12.51 5.98 -13.51
N ASP A 241 -11.44 6.32 -14.21
CA ASP A 241 -11.51 6.93 -15.54
C ASP A 241 -12.22 6.03 -16.56
N TYR A 242 -12.01 4.73 -16.49
CA TYR A 242 -12.73 3.76 -17.35
C TYR A 242 -14.23 3.76 -17.07
N SER A 243 -14.62 3.86 -15.80
CA SER A 243 -16.02 3.90 -15.37
C SER A 243 -16.72 5.18 -15.82
N ILE A 244 -16.05 6.32 -15.70
CA ILE A 244 -16.54 7.63 -16.17
C ILE A 244 -16.74 7.58 -17.69
N PHE A 245 -15.76 7.05 -18.43
CA PHE A 245 -15.83 6.97 -19.90
C PHE A 245 -16.98 6.08 -20.38
N LEU A 246 -17.19 4.94 -19.74
CA LEU A 246 -18.32 4.06 -20.04
C LEU A 246 -19.66 4.72 -19.72
N TRP A 247 -19.76 5.42 -18.59
CA TRP A 247 -20.98 6.12 -18.19
C TRP A 247 -21.35 7.23 -19.17
N HIS A 248 -20.41 8.07 -19.57
CA HIS A 248 -20.68 9.11 -20.57
C HIS A 248 -21.13 8.52 -21.90
N SER A 249 -20.50 7.46 -22.36
CA SER A 249 -20.94 6.77 -23.57
C SER A 249 -22.37 6.21 -23.42
N TYR A 250 -22.71 5.66 -22.24
CA TYR A 250 -24.06 5.18 -21.98
C TYR A 250 -25.11 6.33 -22.02
N GLU A 251 -24.83 7.45 -21.39
CA GLU A 251 -25.70 8.62 -21.44
C GLU A 251 -25.86 9.17 -22.86
N GLU A 252 -24.82 9.18 -23.69
CA GLU A 252 -24.92 9.54 -25.11
C GLU A 252 -25.79 8.57 -25.88
N GLN A 253 -25.60 7.27 -25.71
CA GLN A 253 -26.43 6.25 -26.36
C GLN A 253 -27.89 6.31 -25.90
N LYS A 254 -28.16 6.67 -24.66
CA LYS A 254 -29.49 6.84 -24.11
C LYS A 254 -30.24 8.03 -24.74
N LYS A 255 -29.54 9.10 -25.14
CA LYS A 255 -30.13 10.21 -25.91
C LYS A 255 -30.55 9.78 -27.32
N VAL A 256 -29.82 8.83 -27.92
CA VAL A 256 -30.12 8.30 -29.28
C VAL A 256 -31.20 7.23 -29.22
N ILE A 257 -31.26 6.44 -28.15
CA ILE A 257 -32.20 5.32 -27.97
C ILE A 257 -32.89 5.46 -26.60
N PRO A 258 -33.82 6.42 -26.44
CA PRO A 258 -34.37 6.75 -25.13
C PRO A 258 -35.27 5.67 -24.50
N ASN A 259 -35.81 4.75 -25.34
CA ASN A 259 -36.79 3.76 -24.90
C ASN A 259 -36.21 2.36 -24.66
N ASP A 260 -34.90 2.16 -24.87
CA ASP A 260 -34.27 0.85 -24.70
C ASP A 260 -32.88 0.99 -24.03
N ASN A 261 -32.89 1.02 -22.68
CA ASN A 261 -31.69 1.12 -21.85
C ASN A 261 -30.75 -0.07 -22.07
N ASN A 262 -31.29 -1.26 -22.39
CA ASN A 262 -30.48 -2.46 -22.64
C ASN A 262 -29.66 -2.29 -23.92
N LYS A 263 -30.30 -1.81 -25.00
CA LYS A 263 -29.63 -1.55 -26.26
C LYS A 263 -28.66 -0.37 -26.17
N ALA A 264 -29.00 0.67 -25.44
CA ALA A 264 -28.12 1.80 -25.17
C ALA A 264 -26.85 1.36 -24.44
N MET A 265 -26.96 0.53 -23.40
CA MET A 265 -25.80 -0.01 -22.67
C MET A 265 -24.95 -0.96 -23.52
N ALA A 266 -25.58 -1.86 -24.29
CA ALA A 266 -24.84 -2.75 -25.20
C ALA A 266 -24.03 -1.98 -26.25
N ASN A 267 -24.59 -0.89 -26.77
CA ASN A 267 -23.88 -0.01 -27.71
C ASN A 267 -22.75 0.77 -27.00
N ALA A 268 -22.97 1.28 -25.78
CA ALA A 268 -21.96 1.97 -25.01
C ALA A 268 -20.76 1.07 -24.73
N ILE A 269 -20.99 -0.15 -24.25
CA ILE A 269 -19.92 -1.15 -24.05
C ILE A 269 -19.19 -1.39 -25.37
N THR A 270 -19.91 -1.57 -26.46
CA THR A 270 -19.30 -1.85 -27.79
C THR A 270 -18.43 -0.69 -28.27
N ALA A 271 -18.84 0.55 -28.01
CA ALA A 271 -18.12 1.76 -28.41
C ALA A 271 -16.86 1.99 -27.56
N THR A 272 -16.91 1.65 -26.25
CA THR A 272 -15.87 2.03 -25.30
C THR A 272 -14.85 0.92 -25.01
N VAL A 273 -15.24 -0.36 -25.10
CA VAL A 273 -14.39 -1.49 -24.71
C VAL A 273 -13.04 -1.50 -25.42
N SER A 274 -13.00 -1.13 -26.70
CA SER A 274 -11.74 -1.09 -27.47
C SER A 274 -10.77 -0.03 -26.94
N SER A 275 -11.28 1.15 -26.60
CA SER A 275 -10.49 2.25 -26.06
C SER A 275 -10.04 1.96 -24.62
N ILE A 276 -10.93 1.40 -23.79
CA ILE A 276 -10.61 0.99 -22.41
C ILE A 276 -9.52 -0.08 -22.41
N VAL A 277 -9.68 -1.14 -23.21
CA VAL A 277 -8.68 -2.21 -23.30
C VAL A 277 -7.37 -1.69 -23.90
N GLY A 278 -7.41 -0.84 -24.94
CA GLY A 278 -6.21 -0.24 -25.51
C GLY A 278 -5.42 0.59 -24.51
N SER A 279 -6.09 1.45 -23.72
CA SER A 279 -5.46 2.23 -22.67
C SER A 279 -4.95 1.35 -21.53
N SER A 280 -5.71 0.33 -21.12
CA SER A 280 -5.29 -0.55 -20.04
C SER A 280 -4.08 -1.43 -20.39
N ILE A 281 -3.93 -1.84 -21.65
CA ILE A 281 -2.75 -2.61 -22.12
C ILE A 281 -1.48 -1.78 -21.92
N THR A 282 -1.49 -0.48 -22.21
CA THR A 282 -0.30 0.37 -22.00
C THR A 282 0.04 0.52 -20.52
N THR A 283 -0.97 0.63 -19.67
CA THR A 283 -0.78 0.68 -18.22
C THR A 283 -0.24 -0.65 -17.66
N VAL A 284 -0.83 -1.77 -18.09
CA VAL A 284 -0.36 -3.11 -17.73
C VAL A 284 1.08 -3.34 -18.20
N ALA A 285 1.42 -2.94 -19.45
CA ALA A 285 2.78 -3.04 -19.95
C ALA A 285 3.78 -2.23 -19.11
N GLY A 286 3.38 -1.03 -18.66
CA GLY A 286 4.19 -0.21 -17.74
C GLY A 286 4.44 -0.93 -16.41
N PHE A 287 3.43 -1.54 -15.80
CA PHE A 287 3.61 -2.32 -14.57
C PHE A 287 4.42 -3.60 -14.79
N ILE A 288 4.23 -4.30 -15.92
CA ILE A 288 5.05 -5.48 -16.25
C ILE A 288 6.52 -5.09 -16.44
N ALA A 289 6.82 -3.88 -16.92
CA ALA A 289 8.19 -3.41 -17.02
C ALA A 289 8.91 -3.34 -15.66
N LEU A 290 8.19 -3.09 -14.56
CA LEU A 290 8.75 -3.12 -13.21
C LEU A 290 9.21 -4.53 -12.81
N CYS A 291 8.60 -5.58 -13.37
CA CYS A 291 8.98 -6.97 -13.07
C CYS A 291 10.40 -7.32 -13.54
N PHE A 292 11.02 -6.51 -14.38
CA PHE A 292 12.40 -6.70 -14.84
C PHE A 292 13.45 -5.98 -13.99
N MET A 293 13.03 -5.33 -12.91
CA MET A 293 13.96 -4.72 -11.95
C MET A 293 14.70 -5.79 -11.17
N THR A 294 15.98 -5.57 -10.89
CA THR A 294 16.78 -6.44 -9.99
C THR A 294 16.33 -6.32 -8.54
N PHE A 295 15.78 -5.18 -8.13
CA PHE A 295 15.11 -5.02 -6.84
C PHE A 295 13.75 -5.70 -6.90
N THR A 296 13.59 -6.82 -6.16
CA THR A 296 12.44 -7.73 -6.31
C THR A 296 11.11 -7.11 -5.88
N LEU A 297 11.12 -5.98 -5.16
CA LEU A 297 9.93 -5.16 -4.92
C LEU A 297 9.26 -4.73 -6.24
N GLY A 298 10.06 -4.52 -7.31
CA GLY A 298 9.53 -4.21 -8.64
C GLY A 298 8.68 -5.33 -9.21
N LEU A 299 9.07 -6.59 -9.00
CA LEU A 299 8.30 -7.76 -9.41
C LEU A 299 6.97 -7.84 -8.63
N ASP A 300 7.03 -7.67 -7.30
CA ASP A 300 5.87 -7.69 -6.42
C ASP A 300 4.85 -6.61 -6.83
N MET A 301 5.28 -5.35 -6.90
CA MET A 301 4.44 -4.24 -7.34
C MET A 301 3.94 -4.43 -8.76
N GLY A 302 4.81 -4.83 -9.68
CA GLY A 302 4.50 -4.98 -11.10
C GLY A 302 3.36 -5.97 -11.35
N VAL A 303 3.45 -7.16 -10.75
CA VAL A 303 2.42 -8.20 -10.89
C VAL A 303 1.10 -7.77 -10.25
N VAL A 304 1.13 -7.27 -9.02
CA VAL A 304 -0.09 -6.90 -8.28
C VAL A 304 -0.81 -5.73 -8.96
N MET A 305 -0.06 -4.70 -9.43
CA MET A 305 -0.65 -3.56 -10.11
C MET A 305 -1.19 -3.93 -11.49
N ALA A 306 -0.44 -4.69 -12.30
CA ALA A 306 -0.90 -5.16 -13.62
C ALA A 306 -2.20 -5.97 -13.48
N LYS A 307 -2.24 -6.91 -12.54
CA LYS A 307 -3.42 -7.72 -12.23
C LYS A 307 -4.60 -6.85 -11.76
N GLY A 308 -4.33 -5.82 -10.93
CA GLY A 308 -5.32 -4.86 -10.46
C GLY A 308 -6.00 -4.11 -11.61
N VAL A 309 -5.22 -3.64 -12.60
CA VAL A 309 -5.78 -3.00 -13.81
C VAL A 309 -6.67 -3.95 -14.58
N VAL A 310 -6.26 -5.21 -14.76
CA VAL A 310 -7.06 -6.22 -15.47
C VAL A 310 -8.39 -6.47 -14.76
N PHE A 311 -8.38 -6.69 -13.43
CA PHE A 311 -9.62 -6.82 -12.66
C PHE A 311 -10.51 -5.57 -12.72
N GLY A 312 -9.89 -4.39 -12.70
CA GLY A 312 -10.59 -3.12 -12.84
C GLY A 312 -11.31 -2.98 -14.18
N VAL A 313 -10.64 -3.33 -15.28
CA VAL A 313 -11.25 -3.33 -16.63
C VAL A 313 -12.40 -4.33 -16.70
N ILE A 314 -12.21 -5.55 -16.21
CA ILE A 314 -13.26 -6.58 -16.19
C ILE A 314 -14.47 -6.07 -15.40
N ALA A 315 -14.28 -5.53 -14.21
CA ALA A 315 -15.36 -4.98 -13.40
C ALA A 315 -16.06 -3.81 -14.08
N CYS A 316 -15.30 -2.89 -14.70
CA CYS A 316 -15.85 -1.76 -15.44
C CYS A 316 -16.75 -2.18 -16.61
N VAL A 317 -16.34 -3.17 -17.41
CA VAL A 317 -17.11 -3.57 -18.60
C VAL A 317 -18.18 -4.64 -18.35
N THR A 318 -18.23 -5.22 -17.16
CA THR A 318 -19.19 -6.29 -16.79
C THR A 318 -20.02 -5.96 -15.58
N VAL A 319 -19.40 -5.74 -14.41
CA VAL A 319 -20.10 -5.51 -13.12
C VAL A 319 -20.82 -4.18 -13.10
N LEU A 320 -20.13 -3.11 -13.49
CA LEU A 320 -20.71 -1.77 -13.50
C LEU A 320 -21.96 -1.67 -14.44
N PRO A 321 -21.92 -2.12 -15.71
CA PRO A 321 -23.11 -2.16 -16.56
C PRO A 321 -24.25 -2.96 -15.98
N ALA A 322 -23.94 -4.11 -15.35
CA ALA A 322 -24.95 -4.94 -14.71
C ALA A 322 -25.65 -4.21 -13.57
N MET A 323 -24.89 -3.54 -12.69
CA MET A 323 -25.45 -2.73 -11.59
C MET A 323 -26.30 -1.57 -12.13
N VAL A 324 -25.79 -0.81 -13.10
CA VAL A 324 -26.50 0.32 -13.71
C VAL A 324 -27.84 -0.11 -14.27
N LEU A 325 -27.91 -1.23 -15.01
CA LEU A 325 -29.15 -1.72 -15.63
C LEU A 325 -30.12 -2.31 -14.62
N ILE A 326 -29.64 -3.00 -13.57
CA ILE A 326 -30.51 -3.59 -12.54
C ILE A 326 -31.16 -2.48 -11.71
N PHE A 327 -30.41 -1.43 -11.39
CA PHE A 327 -30.87 -0.33 -10.54
C PHE A 327 -31.27 0.94 -11.31
N ASP A 328 -31.56 0.83 -12.62
CA ASP A 328 -31.92 1.96 -13.48
C ASP A 328 -33.05 2.82 -12.93
N LYS A 329 -34.09 2.20 -12.32
CA LYS A 329 -35.20 2.94 -11.69
C LYS A 329 -34.74 3.78 -10.50
N ALA A 330 -33.80 3.32 -9.72
CA ALA A 330 -33.22 4.05 -8.60
C ALA A 330 -32.35 5.22 -9.10
N LEU A 331 -31.57 4.96 -10.14
CA LEU A 331 -30.75 5.99 -10.81
C LEU A 331 -31.60 7.13 -11.35
N ALA A 332 -32.73 6.82 -11.98
CA ALA A 332 -33.65 7.84 -12.50
C ALA A 332 -34.24 8.76 -11.41
N LYS A 333 -34.44 8.21 -10.17
CA LYS A 333 -34.93 8.99 -9.04
C LYS A 333 -33.88 9.90 -8.40
N THR A 334 -32.61 9.58 -8.54
CA THR A 334 -31.49 10.34 -7.95
C THR A 334 -30.82 11.29 -8.93
N LYS A 335 -31.43 11.49 -10.10
CA LYS A 335 -30.93 12.34 -11.17
C LYS A 335 -30.96 13.82 -10.77
N HIS A 336 -29.87 14.54 -11.01
CA HIS A 336 -29.76 15.98 -10.82
C HIS A 336 -29.02 16.63 -11.98
N LYS A 337 -29.05 17.96 -12.06
CA LYS A 337 -28.24 18.66 -13.06
C LYS A 337 -26.78 18.67 -12.63
N PRO A 338 -25.83 18.38 -13.53
CA PRO A 338 -24.40 18.51 -13.22
C PRO A 338 -24.13 19.95 -12.71
N LEU A 339 -23.36 20.03 -11.62
CA LEU A 339 -22.97 21.32 -11.03
C LEU A 339 -21.93 22.06 -11.87
N ILE A 340 -21.15 21.32 -12.66
CA ILE A 340 -20.14 21.88 -13.55
C ILE A 340 -20.77 22.14 -14.93
N PRO A 341 -20.80 23.39 -15.39
CA PRO A 341 -21.37 23.74 -16.69
C PRO A 341 -20.46 23.24 -17.84
N ASP A 342 -21.07 22.97 -19.00
CA ASP A 342 -20.35 22.67 -20.23
C ASP A 342 -19.37 23.79 -20.62
N PHE A 343 -18.09 23.53 -20.66
CA PHE A 343 -17.06 24.47 -21.10
C PHE A 343 -16.99 24.59 -22.64
N LYS A 344 -18.09 24.89 -23.30
CA LYS A 344 -18.18 24.95 -24.78
C LYS A 344 -17.22 25.94 -25.43
N LYS A 345 -16.78 26.99 -24.68
CA LYS A 345 -15.85 28.02 -25.18
C LYS A 345 -14.38 27.59 -25.05
N LEU A 346 -14.04 26.73 -24.06
CA LEU A 346 -12.66 26.33 -23.76
C LEU A 346 -11.98 25.59 -24.91
N PRO A 347 -12.59 24.55 -25.53
CA PRO A 347 -11.98 23.87 -26.67
C PRO A 347 -11.71 24.80 -27.85
N LYS A 348 -12.63 25.72 -28.13
CA LYS A 348 -12.45 26.72 -29.19
C LYS A 348 -11.30 27.69 -28.90
N PHE A 349 -11.13 28.09 -27.65
CA PHE A 349 -10.02 28.93 -27.21
C PHE A 349 -8.67 28.21 -27.34
N ILE A 350 -8.59 26.97 -26.87
CA ILE A 350 -7.37 26.15 -26.94
C ILE A 350 -6.98 25.88 -28.40
N THR A 351 -7.94 25.44 -29.23
CA THR A 351 -7.67 25.21 -30.67
C THR A 351 -7.29 26.44 -31.43
N LYS A 352 -7.81 27.62 -31.07
CA LYS A 352 -7.42 28.88 -31.69
C LYS A 352 -5.99 29.31 -31.32
N HIS A 353 -5.55 29.04 -30.08
CA HIS A 353 -4.25 29.47 -29.54
C HIS A 353 -3.27 28.31 -29.31
N TYR A 354 -3.44 27.19 -30.03
CA TYR A 354 -2.61 26.00 -29.85
C TYR A 354 -1.09 26.25 -29.91
N PRO A 355 -0.55 27.16 -30.78
CA PRO A 355 0.90 27.40 -30.80
C PRO A 355 1.42 27.98 -29.49
N VAL A 356 0.64 28.86 -28.85
CA VAL A 356 1.00 29.46 -27.54
C VAL A 356 1.10 28.37 -26.47
N PHE A 357 0.15 27.43 -26.43
CA PHE A 357 0.20 26.31 -25.48
C PHE A 357 1.42 25.41 -25.72
N ILE A 358 1.75 25.12 -27.00
CA ILE A 358 2.96 24.34 -27.34
C ILE A 358 4.20 25.04 -26.80
N ILE A 359 4.36 26.35 -27.05
CA ILE A 359 5.49 27.12 -26.56
C ILE A 359 5.59 27.13 -25.03
N ILE A 360 4.45 27.30 -24.34
CA ILE A 360 4.40 27.26 -22.86
C ILE A 360 4.87 25.89 -22.36
N PHE A 361 4.36 24.78 -22.91
CA PHE A 361 4.77 23.44 -22.51
C PHE A 361 6.26 23.19 -22.74
N LEU A 362 6.81 23.63 -23.89
CA LEU A 362 8.24 23.52 -24.18
C LEU A 362 9.09 24.34 -23.18
N LEU A 363 8.65 25.54 -22.83
CA LEU A 363 9.35 26.37 -21.84
C LEU A 363 9.31 25.73 -20.43
N LEU A 364 8.20 25.06 -20.06
CA LEU A 364 8.09 24.39 -18.77
C LEU A 364 9.01 23.16 -18.61
N VAL A 365 9.50 22.57 -19.71
CA VAL A 365 10.47 21.46 -19.66
C VAL A 365 11.77 21.88 -18.97
N PHE A 366 12.25 23.11 -19.17
CA PHE A 366 13.50 23.57 -18.58
C PHE A 366 13.46 23.65 -17.04
N PRO A 367 12.48 24.33 -16.40
CA PRO A 367 12.40 24.33 -14.94
C PRO A 367 12.06 22.95 -14.37
N ALA A 368 11.28 22.11 -15.08
CA ALA A 368 11.00 20.74 -14.67
C ALA A 368 12.27 19.89 -14.65
N TYR A 369 13.08 19.96 -15.70
CA TYR A 369 14.37 19.24 -15.76
C TYR A 369 15.33 19.72 -14.67
N TYR A 370 15.42 21.05 -14.47
CA TYR A 370 16.24 21.61 -13.40
C TYR A 370 15.79 21.14 -12.02
N GLY A 371 14.49 21.13 -11.76
CA GLY A 371 13.91 20.62 -10.53
C GLY A 371 14.25 19.13 -10.31
N GLN A 372 14.05 18.30 -11.33
CA GLN A 372 14.37 16.86 -11.26
C GLN A 372 15.85 16.62 -10.93
N LYS A 373 16.76 17.34 -11.59
CA LYS A 373 18.21 17.17 -11.37
C LYS A 373 18.66 17.57 -9.96
N ASN A 374 17.96 18.51 -9.32
CA ASN A 374 18.30 19.02 -7.99
C ASN A 374 17.45 18.37 -6.87
N THR A 375 16.63 17.37 -7.19
CA THR A 375 15.87 16.64 -6.18
C THR A 375 16.74 15.57 -5.54
N ASN A 376 16.89 15.62 -4.22
CA ASN A 376 17.58 14.58 -3.46
C ASN A 376 16.69 13.35 -3.30
N VAL A 377 17.27 12.18 -3.50
CA VAL A 377 16.62 10.89 -3.23
C VAL A 377 17.09 10.41 -1.87
N TYR A 378 16.15 10.13 -0.97
CA TYR A 378 16.44 9.59 0.36
C TYR A 378 16.42 8.07 0.31
N TYR A 379 17.45 7.47 0.90
CA TYR A 379 17.56 6.01 1.09
C TYR A 379 17.39 5.60 2.56
N ASP A 380 17.33 6.57 3.47
CA ASP A 380 17.13 6.33 4.89
C ASP A 380 15.61 6.24 5.19
N LEU A 381 15.17 5.02 5.49
CA LEU A 381 13.75 4.73 5.79
C LEU A 381 13.29 5.42 7.08
N THR A 382 14.18 5.67 8.03
CA THR A 382 13.84 6.27 9.32
C THR A 382 13.42 7.73 9.18
N LEU A 383 13.92 8.43 8.16
CA LEU A 383 13.56 9.83 7.89
C LEU A 383 12.10 10.01 7.42
N SER A 384 11.48 8.95 6.88
CA SER A 384 10.09 8.98 6.44
C SER A 384 9.08 8.68 7.55
N LEU A 385 9.55 8.19 8.69
CA LEU A 385 8.70 7.86 9.82
C LEU A 385 8.35 9.09 10.66
N PRO A 386 7.14 9.16 11.25
CA PRO A 386 6.76 10.23 12.16
C PRO A 386 7.67 10.26 13.38
N LYS A 387 8.15 11.45 13.75
CA LYS A 387 9.01 11.65 14.94
C LYS A 387 8.33 11.28 16.26
N SER A 388 7.03 11.04 16.26
CA SER A 388 6.25 10.59 17.42
C SER A 388 6.45 9.11 17.76
N LEU A 389 7.02 8.31 16.84
CA LEU A 389 7.28 6.90 17.12
C LEU A 389 8.36 6.72 18.17
N GLU A 390 8.15 5.73 19.03
CA GLU A 390 9.03 5.43 20.16
C GLU A 390 10.47 5.14 19.72
N VAL A 391 10.61 4.43 18.61
CA VAL A 391 11.90 4.06 18.01
C VAL A 391 12.79 5.24 17.63
N LEU A 392 12.20 6.40 17.29
CA LEU A 392 12.92 7.61 16.88
C LEU A 392 13.13 8.61 18.03
N ASN A 393 12.49 8.41 19.19
CA ASN A 393 12.60 9.29 20.35
C ASN A 393 13.80 8.99 21.26
N LEU A 394 14.78 8.26 20.74
CA LEU A 394 16.08 8.10 21.40
C LEU A 394 16.84 9.44 21.31
N ARG A 395 16.67 10.32 22.31
CA ARG A 395 17.66 11.38 22.55
C ARG A 395 18.90 10.72 23.14
N ILE A 396 19.84 10.37 22.28
CA ILE A 396 21.21 9.99 22.66
C ILE A 396 22.01 11.27 22.84
#